data_2f656c0b5a5174743a8b93ff07893096
#
_entry.id   2f656c0b5a5174743a8b93ff07893096
#
_cell.length_a   1.000
_cell.length_b   1.000
_cell.length_c   1.000
_cell.angle_alpha   90.00
_cell.angle_beta   90.00
_cell.angle_gamma   90.00
#
_symmetry.space_group_name_H-M   'P 1'
#
loop_
_entity.id
_entity.type
_entity.pdbx_description
1 polymer ?
#
loop_
_entity_poly.entity_id
_entity_poly.type
_entity_poly.pdbx_seq_one_letter_code
_entity_poly.pdbx_strand_id
1 'polypeptide(L)'
;VDCSPLSFVEGCRQGDAPISVIDGLALSENVVALRVAERAGLDQVIRLARRLGISTPLDADYSGMLGGRETYLYELTRAYAVVAHDGRWVPMHGVTRIYDLGICQSLQSREQCPEHGVTIARGEQTRQVLPAEHAAAMDRMLRAAVVRGTGRGAALVSDARGTTGTTNDGVDVLFIGYSPAMDLVTGIWMGNDDNTPAAAASGALVAEFWGQYMAAAANRS
;
A
#
# COMPACT_ATOMS: atom_id res chain seq x y z
N VAL A 1 3.96 6.76 -27.39
CA VAL A 1 2.93 5.86 -26.81
C VAL A 1 1.76 5.78 -27.76
N ASP A 2 1.34 4.59 -28.16
CA ASP A 2 0.09 4.41 -28.90
C ASP A 2 -1.08 4.51 -27.91
N CYS A 3 -1.91 5.54 -28.04
CA CYS A 3 -3.06 5.78 -27.18
C CYS A 3 -4.32 5.00 -27.58
N SER A 4 -4.30 4.28 -28.71
CA SER A 4 -5.40 3.39 -29.10
C SER A 4 -5.23 2.01 -28.43
N PRO A 5 -6.21 1.47 -27.73
CA PRO A 5 -7.58 1.93 -27.47
C PRO A 5 -7.76 2.80 -26.21
N LEU A 6 -6.70 3.36 -25.62
CA LEU A 6 -6.72 4.09 -24.34
C LEU A 6 -7.01 5.60 -24.49
N SER A 7 -7.66 6.01 -25.59
CA SER A 7 -7.98 7.43 -25.86
C SER A 7 -8.90 8.08 -24.81
N PHE A 8 -9.56 7.28 -23.98
CA PHE A 8 -10.39 7.75 -22.87
C PHE A 8 -9.59 8.02 -21.58
N VAL A 9 -8.30 7.68 -21.55
CA VAL A 9 -7.43 7.90 -20.38
C VAL A 9 -6.85 9.30 -20.47
N GLU A 10 -7.11 10.10 -19.44
CA GLU A 10 -6.58 11.45 -19.36
C GLU A 10 -5.05 11.47 -19.40
N GLY A 11 -4.47 12.38 -20.16
CA GLY A 11 -3.01 12.51 -20.32
C GLY A 11 -2.41 11.65 -21.44
N CYS A 12 -3.16 10.76 -22.11
CA CYS A 12 -2.64 10.02 -23.25
C CYS A 12 -2.57 10.90 -24.51
N ARG A 13 -1.35 11.24 -24.96
CA ARG A 13 -1.10 11.99 -26.20
C ARG A 13 -0.29 11.14 -27.16
N GLN A 14 -0.73 11.08 -28.41
CA GLN A 14 0.01 10.42 -29.48
C GLN A 14 1.30 11.19 -29.76
N GLY A 15 2.46 10.51 -29.70
CA GLY A 15 3.76 11.13 -29.96
C GLY A 15 4.57 11.52 -28.71
N ASP A 16 4.07 11.28 -27.50
CA ASP A 16 4.85 11.46 -26.28
C ASP A 16 6.13 10.57 -26.28
N ALA A 17 7.19 11.09 -25.69
CA ALA A 17 8.45 10.35 -25.57
C ALA A 17 8.24 9.04 -24.75
N PRO A 18 8.96 7.96 -25.07
CA PRO A 18 8.92 6.75 -24.27
C PRO A 18 9.28 7.02 -22.81
N ILE A 19 8.44 6.55 -21.90
CA ILE A 19 8.68 6.61 -20.45
C ILE A 19 8.97 5.22 -19.91
N SER A 20 9.89 5.11 -18.96
CA SER A 20 10.18 3.83 -18.30
C SER A 20 9.05 3.44 -17.36
N VAL A 21 8.89 2.13 -17.09
CA VAL A 21 7.86 1.64 -16.14
C VAL A 21 8.13 2.19 -14.74
N ILE A 22 9.38 2.36 -14.33
CA ILE A 22 9.74 2.93 -13.03
C ILE A 22 9.34 4.40 -12.93
N ASP A 23 9.53 5.18 -13.98
CA ASP A 23 9.12 6.59 -14.01
C ASP A 23 7.60 6.71 -14.16
N GLY A 24 6.97 5.82 -14.92
CA GLY A 24 5.52 5.73 -15.03
C GLY A 24 4.84 5.53 -13.69
N LEU A 25 5.34 4.62 -12.85
CA LEU A 25 4.84 4.44 -11.49
C LEU A 25 5.19 5.64 -10.61
N ALA A 26 6.41 6.13 -10.67
CA ALA A 26 6.87 7.26 -9.85
C ALA A 26 6.04 8.53 -10.08
N LEU A 27 5.65 8.78 -11.33
CA LEU A 27 4.86 9.94 -11.74
C LEU A 27 3.34 9.67 -11.76
N SER A 28 2.94 8.44 -11.40
CA SER A 28 1.52 8.02 -11.39
C SER A 28 0.85 8.10 -12.78
N GLU A 29 1.56 7.66 -13.83
CA GLU A 29 1.10 7.71 -15.22
C GLU A 29 0.10 6.58 -15.51
N ASN A 30 -1.19 6.92 -15.61
CA ASN A 30 -2.29 5.98 -15.82
C ASN A 30 -2.10 5.12 -17.08
N VAL A 31 -1.65 5.74 -18.18
CA VAL A 31 -1.42 5.02 -19.45
C VAL A 31 -0.36 3.94 -19.29
N VAL A 32 0.72 4.22 -18.55
CA VAL A 32 1.79 3.24 -18.29
C VAL A 32 1.25 2.09 -17.46
N ALA A 33 0.48 2.38 -16.40
CA ALA A 33 -0.14 1.37 -15.55
C ALA A 33 -1.04 0.43 -16.36
N LEU A 34 -1.92 0.99 -17.21
CA LEU A 34 -2.81 0.21 -18.07
C LEU A 34 -2.05 -0.63 -19.10
N ARG A 35 -1.01 -0.10 -19.76
CA ARG A 35 -0.20 -0.86 -20.69
C ARG A 35 0.56 -2.01 -20.03
N VAL A 36 1.03 -1.81 -18.81
CA VAL A 36 1.64 -2.90 -18.02
C VAL A 36 0.59 -3.95 -17.66
N ALA A 37 -0.60 -3.54 -17.23
CA ALA A 37 -1.70 -4.45 -16.90
C ALA A 37 -2.16 -5.27 -18.13
N GLU A 38 -2.31 -4.64 -19.30
CA GLU A 38 -2.63 -5.32 -20.56
C GLU A 38 -1.59 -6.40 -20.92
N ARG A 39 -0.30 -6.05 -20.83
CA ARG A 39 0.78 -7.00 -21.12
C ARG A 39 0.86 -8.16 -20.14
N ALA A 40 0.54 -7.89 -18.87
CA ALA A 40 0.46 -8.92 -17.84
C ALA A 40 -0.79 -9.80 -17.97
N GLY A 41 -1.85 -9.25 -18.59
CA GLY A 41 -3.19 -9.83 -18.61
C GLY A 41 -4.00 -9.42 -17.41
N LEU A 42 -5.13 -8.73 -17.61
CA LEU A 42 -5.96 -8.15 -16.55
C LEU A 42 -6.36 -9.20 -15.50
N ASP A 43 -6.74 -10.40 -15.93
CA ASP A 43 -7.05 -11.51 -15.02
C ASP A 43 -5.86 -11.94 -14.15
N GLN A 44 -4.63 -11.84 -14.66
CA GLN A 44 -3.44 -12.15 -13.88
C GLN A 44 -3.21 -11.10 -12.79
N VAL A 45 -3.48 -9.83 -13.10
CA VAL A 45 -3.42 -8.73 -12.12
C VAL A 45 -4.41 -8.99 -10.98
N ILE A 46 -5.68 -9.35 -11.31
CA ILE A 46 -6.69 -9.69 -10.30
C ILE A 46 -6.26 -10.90 -9.46
N ARG A 47 -5.75 -11.97 -10.11
CA ARG A 47 -5.25 -13.13 -9.37
C ARG A 47 -4.11 -12.76 -8.41
N LEU A 48 -3.21 -11.88 -8.83
CA LEU A 48 -2.14 -11.39 -7.97
C LEU A 48 -2.68 -10.57 -6.79
N ALA A 49 -3.61 -9.65 -7.02
CA ALA A 49 -4.26 -8.86 -5.98
C ALA A 49 -4.90 -9.77 -4.91
N ARG A 50 -5.60 -10.85 -5.34
CA ARG A 50 -6.13 -11.87 -4.42
C ARG A 50 -5.05 -12.56 -3.60
N ARG A 51 -3.92 -12.92 -4.22
CA ARG A 51 -2.78 -13.53 -3.52
C ARG A 51 -2.14 -12.58 -2.51
N LEU A 52 -2.13 -11.29 -2.79
CA LEU A 52 -1.67 -10.22 -1.89
C LEU A 52 -2.65 -9.95 -0.76
N GLY A 53 -3.87 -10.48 -0.84
CA GLY A 53 -4.85 -10.44 0.23
C GLY A 53 -5.97 -9.42 0.04
N ILE A 54 -6.18 -8.90 -1.15
CA ILE A 54 -7.35 -8.08 -1.49
C ILE A 54 -8.56 -9.01 -1.62
N SER A 55 -9.54 -8.87 -0.74
CA SER A 55 -10.74 -9.73 -0.70
C SER A 55 -11.95 -9.11 -1.40
N THR A 56 -11.99 -7.78 -1.51
CA THR A 56 -13.08 -7.06 -2.18
C THR A 56 -13.19 -7.45 -3.66
N PRO A 57 -14.39 -7.45 -4.24
CA PRO A 57 -14.57 -7.74 -5.66
C PRO A 57 -13.77 -6.78 -6.54
N LEU A 58 -12.98 -7.33 -7.43
CA LEU A 58 -12.21 -6.57 -8.42
C LEU A 58 -12.60 -7.08 -9.81
N ASP A 59 -12.90 -6.15 -10.72
CA ASP A 59 -13.20 -6.47 -12.11
C ASP A 59 -11.94 -6.35 -12.97
N ALA A 60 -11.81 -7.24 -13.94
CA ALA A 60 -10.71 -7.24 -14.89
C ALA A 60 -10.97 -6.23 -16.03
N ASP A 61 -11.20 -4.98 -15.67
CA ASP A 61 -11.42 -3.86 -16.58
C ASP A 61 -10.43 -2.71 -16.30
N TYR A 62 -10.38 -1.73 -17.19
CA TYR A 62 -9.44 -0.60 -17.05
C TYR A 62 -9.73 0.27 -15.83
N SER A 63 -11.00 0.44 -15.45
CA SER A 63 -11.39 1.18 -14.25
C SER A 63 -10.85 0.50 -13.00
N GLY A 64 -11.02 -0.81 -12.90
CA GLY A 64 -10.47 -1.62 -11.79
C GLY A 64 -8.95 -1.54 -11.71
N MET A 65 -8.25 -1.49 -12.85
CA MET A 65 -6.78 -1.37 -12.88
C MET A 65 -6.27 -0.01 -12.39
N LEU A 66 -7.08 1.04 -12.48
CA LEU A 66 -6.75 2.39 -12.02
C LEU A 66 -7.30 2.71 -10.63
N GLY A 67 -7.89 1.73 -9.93
CA GLY A 67 -8.40 1.94 -8.58
C GLY A 67 -9.86 2.38 -8.51
N GLY A 68 -10.63 2.20 -9.59
CA GLY A 68 -12.07 2.52 -9.64
C GLY A 68 -12.97 1.52 -8.89
N ARG A 69 -12.40 0.72 -7.97
CA ARG A 69 -13.13 -0.22 -7.11
C ARG A 69 -12.78 0.02 -5.65
N GLU A 70 -13.79 -0.07 -4.79
CA GLU A 70 -13.62 0.06 -3.35
C GLU A 70 -12.76 -1.09 -2.81
N THR A 71 -11.91 -0.74 -1.84
CA THR A 71 -11.12 -1.74 -1.12
C THR A 71 -10.83 -1.26 0.31
N TYR A 72 -10.52 -2.17 1.20
CA TYR A 72 -10.19 -1.81 2.58
C TYR A 72 -8.76 -1.30 2.69
N LEU A 73 -8.56 -0.19 3.40
CA LEU A 73 -7.22 0.38 3.62
C LEU A 73 -6.25 -0.63 4.26
N TYR A 74 -6.74 -1.45 5.20
CA TYR A 74 -5.91 -2.46 5.85
C TYR A 74 -5.45 -3.56 4.87
N GLU A 75 -6.26 -3.94 3.87
CA GLU A 75 -5.88 -4.92 2.84
C GLU A 75 -4.82 -4.35 1.91
N LEU A 76 -4.98 -3.09 1.48
CA LEU A 76 -3.97 -2.39 0.70
C LEU A 76 -2.66 -2.28 1.48
N THR A 77 -2.73 -1.83 2.74
CA THR A 77 -1.53 -1.69 3.60
C THR A 77 -0.81 -3.03 3.75
N ARG A 78 -1.56 -4.13 3.93
CA ARG A 78 -1.00 -5.49 3.97
C ARG A 78 -0.36 -5.91 2.65
N ALA A 79 -0.95 -5.55 1.51
CA ALA A 79 -0.37 -5.84 0.20
C ALA A 79 1.01 -5.17 0.04
N TYR A 80 1.17 -3.94 0.54
CA TYR A 80 2.48 -3.27 0.59
C TYR A 80 3.44 -3.94 1.57
N ALA A 81 2.95 -4.46 2.69
CA ALA A 81 3.77 -5.24 3.62
C ALA A 81 4.36 -6.50 2.96
N VAL A 82 3.67 -7.11 2.00
CA VAL A 82 4.25 -8.22 1.22
C VAL A 82 5.48 -7.78 0.44
N VAL A 83 5.45 -6.59 -0.16
CA VAL A 83 6.62 -6.03 -0.87
C VAL A 83 7.74 -5.73 0.11
N ALA A 84 7.44 -5.10 1.24
CA ALA A 84 8.40 -4.77 2.30
C ALA A 84 9.09 -6.01 2.90
N HIS A 85 8.42 -7.18 2.87
CA HIS A 85 8.91 -8.46 3.40
C HIS A 85 9.33 -9.45 2.29
N ASP A 86 10.00 -8.97 1.25
CA ASP A 86 10.58 -9.80 0.18
C ASP A 86 9.56 -10.75 -0.51
N GLY A 87 8.33 -10.30 -0.65
CA GLY A 87 7.25 -11.07 -1.28
C GLY A 87 6.55 -12.06 -0.36
N ARG A 88 6.78 -12.00 0.94
CA ARG A 88 6.17 -12.89 1.95
C ARG A 88 4.90 -12.27 2.51
N TRP A 89 3.80 -12.98 2.36
CA TRP A 89 2.54 -12.63 3.00
C TRP A 89 2.55 -13.07 4.46
N VAL A 90 2.18 -12.16 5.35
CA VAL A 90 2.10 -12.38 6.79
C VAL A 90 0.65 -12.14 7.24
N PRO A 91 0.09 -13.02 8.09
CA PRO A 91 -1.24 -12.81 8.62
C PRO A 91 -1.29 -11.56 9.51
N MET A 92 -2.38 -10.79 9.40
CA MET A 92 -2.64 -9.64 10.26
C MET A 92 -3.36 -10.07 11.54
N HIS A 93 -2.95 -9.50 12.65
CA HIS A 93 -3.56 -9.73 13.96
C HIS A 93 -3.82 -8.41 14.67
N GLY A 94 -5.06 -8.14 15.04
CA GLY A 94 -5.41 -7.06 15.97
C GLY A 94 -5.13 -7.45 17.42
N VAL A 95 -5.13 -8.77 17.71
CA VAL A 95 -4.87 -9.31 19.03
C VAL A 95 -3.94 -10.51 18.90
N THR A 96 -2.79 -10.47 19.55
CA THR A 96 -1.81 -11.57 19.55
C THR A 96 -1.97 -12.49 20.73
N ARG A 97 -2.41 -11.93 21.88
CA ARG A 97 -2.56 -12.69 23.12
C ARG A 97 -3.65 -12.10 24.01
N ILE A 98 -4.41 -12.96 24.66
CA ILE A 98 -5.36 -12.60 25.72
C ILE A 98 -4.85 -13.16 27.04
N TYR A 99 -4.87 -12.35 28.08
CA TYR A 99 -4.51 -12.73 29.43
C TYR A 99 -5.77 -12.86 30.30
N ASP A 100 -5.84 -13.91 31.11
CA ASP A 100 -6.86 -14.03 32.15
C ASP A 100 -6.50 -13.08 33.31
N LEU A 101 -7.30 -12.03 33.49
CA LEU A 101 -7.05 -11.02 34.53
C LEU A 101 -7.18 -11.60 35.94
N GLY A 102 -8.01 -12.64 36.15
CA GLY A 102 -8.15 -13.32 37.44
C GLY A 102 -6.86 -14.01 37.87
N ILE A 103 -6.17 -14.63 36.91
CA ILE A 103 -4.86 -15.26 37.13
C ILE A 103 -3.78 -14.19 37.25
N CYS A 104 -3.80 -13.18 36.37
CA CYS A 104 -2.76 -12.13 36.36
C CYS A 104 -2.80 -11.18 37.54
N GLN A 105 -3.93 -10.99 38.20
CA GLN A 105 -4.06 -10.17 39.42
C GLN A 105 -3.36 -10.80 40.62
N SER A 106 -3.16 -12.10 40.63
CA SER A 106 -2.41 -12.80 41.69
C SER A 106 -0.89 -12.69 41.53
N LEU A 107 -0.39 -12.15 40.41
CA LEU A 107 1.02 -11.96 40.11
C LEU A 107 1.51 -10.57 40.47
N GLN A 108 2.72 -10.48 41.00
CA GLN A 108 3.30 -9.21 41.48
C GLN A 108 3.68 -8.24 40.37
N SER A 109 3.76 -8.71 39.12
CA SER A 109 3.98 -7.86 37.95
C SER A 109 3.29 -8.41 36.68
N ARG A 110 2.93 -7.49 35.76
CA ARG A 110 2.40 -7.87 34.43
C ARG A 110 3.41 -8.66 33.59
N GLU A 111 4.70 -8.54 33.86
CA GLU A 111 5.77 -9.27 33.18
C GLU A 111 5.77 -10.77 33.49
N GLN A 112 5.20 -11.18 34.63
CA GLN A 112 5.02 -12.57 35.02
C GLN A 112 3.77 -13.22 34.41
N CYS A 113 2.92 -12.42 33.75
CA CYS A 113 1.69 -12.89 33.12
C CYS A 113 1.86 -13.64 31.76
N PRO A 114 2.97 -13.56 31.00
CA PRO A 114 3.11 -14.19 29.68
C PRO A 114 2.86 -15.69 29.66
N GLU A 115 3.18 -16.40 30.74
CA GLU A 115 3.02 -17.86 30.81
C GLU A 115 1.55 -18.30 30.89
N HIS A 116 0.66 -17.41 31.32
CA HIS A 116 -0.78 -17.67 31.47
C HIS A 116 -1.63 -17.06 30.36
N GLY A 117 -1.01 -16.50 29.32
CA GLY A 117 -1.70 -15.93 28.16
C GLY A 117 -2.12 -16.99 27.15
N VAL A 118 -3.35 -16.87 26.64
CA VAL A 118 -3.81 -17.65 25.48
C VAL A 118 -3.36 -16.94 24.22
N THR A 119 -2.48 -17.57 23.45
CA THR A 119 -2.09 -17.06 22.12
C THR A 119 -3.22 -17.28 21.14
N ILE A 120 -3.78 -16.20 20.59
CA ILE A 120 -4.88 -16.24 19.62
C ILE A 120 -4.36 -16.34 18.18
N ALA A 121 -3.22 -15.78 17.90
CA ALA A 121 -2.61 -15.74 16.57
C ALA A 121 -2.02 -17.11 16.16
N ARG A 122 -2.87 -18.15 16.12
CA ARG A 122 -2.51 -19.45 15.56
C ARG A 122 -3.47 -19.79 14.43
N GLY A 123 -3.04 -19.68 13.21
CA GLY A 123 -3.89 -20.18 12.13
C GLY A 123 -3.30 -20.06 10.73
N GLU A 124 -2.89 -18.89 10.33
CA GLU A 124 -2.32 -18.71 9.00
C GLU A 124 -0.80 -18.63 9.02
N GLN A 125 -0.17 -19.46 8.22
CA GLN A 125 1.28 -19.47 8.12
C GLN A 125 1.75 -18.41 7.13
N THR A 126 2.90 -17.79 7.43
CA THR A 126 3.63 -16.96 6.47
C THR A 126 3.90 -17.75 5.19
N ARG A 127 3.58 -17.16 4.04
CA ARG A 127 3.76 -17.82 2.73
C ARG A 127 4.38 -16.88 1.72
N GLN A 128 5.22 -17.43 0.83
CA GLN A 128 5.75 -16.68 -0.31
C GLN A 128 4.63 -16.50 -1.35
N VAL A 129 4.30 -15.25 -1.69
CA VAL A 129 3.27 -14.90 -2.69
C VAL A 129 3.83 -14.16 -3.89
N LEU A 130 5.01 -13.54 -3.74
CA LEU A 130 5.80 -12.97 -4.83
C LEU A 130 7.23 -13.53 -4.77
N PRO A 131 7.90 -13.79 -5.90
CA PRO A 131 9.35 -13.96 -5.91
C PRO A 131 10.06 -12.74 -5.30
N ALA A 132 11.12 -12.95 -4.54
CA ALA A 132 11.85 -11.86 -3.86
C ALA A 132 12.40 -10.83 -4.86
N GLU A 133 12.83 -11.26 -6.05
CA GLU A 133 13.31 -10.36 -7.11
C GLU A 133 12.19 -9.44 -7.64
N HIS A 134 10.92 -9.89 -7.67
CA HIS A 134 9.79 -9.05 -8.05
C HIS A 134 9.43 -8.06 -6.94
N ALA A 135 9.49 -8.48 -5.67
CA ALA A 135 9.34 -7.57 -4.54
C ALA A 135 10.43 -6.49 -4.55
N ALA A 136 11.70 -6.88 -4.76
CA ALA A 136 12.81 -5.93 -4.87
C ALA A 136 12.67 -4.97 -6.08
N ALA A 137 12.10 -5.42 -7.19
CA ALA A 137 11.80 -4.54 -8.32
C ALA A 137 10.73 -3.49 -7.95
N MET A 138 9.67 -3.91 -7.27
CA MET A 138 8.62 -3.01 -6.78
C MET A 138 9.16 -2.04 -5.72
N ASP A 139 10.01 -2.51 -4.78
CA ASP A 139 10.68 -1.65 -3.79
C ASP A 139 11.41 -0.48 -4.45
N ARG A 140 12.20 -0.76 -5.51
CA ARG A 140 12.90 0.30 -6.28
C ARG A 140 11.93 1.28 -6.94
N MET A 141 10.81 0.80 -7.47
CA MET A 141 9.80 1.66 -8.08
C MET A 141 9.10 2.54 -7.04
N LEU A 142 8.73 1.99 -5.88
CA LEU A 142 8.13 2.75 -4.77
C LEU A 142 9.13 3.75 -4.17
N ARG A 143 10.43 3.38 -4.13
CA ARG A 143 11.48 4.34 -3.75
C ARG A 143 11.59 5.50 -4.74
N ALA A 144 11.47 5.23 -6.04
CA ALA A 144 11.50 6.27 -7.06
C ALA A 144 10.34 7.26 -6.91
N ALA A 145 9.14 6.79 -6.55
CA ALA A 145 7.98 7.65 -6.29
C ALA A 145 8.23 8.65 -5.14
N VAL A 146 8.92 8.23 -4.08
CA VAL A 146 9.31 9.12 -2.97
C VAL A 146 10.46 10.05 -3.37
N VAL A 147 11.46 9.57 -4.10
CA VAL A 147 12.64 10.39 -4.42
C VAL A 147 12.33 11.47 -5.45
N ARG A 148 11.59 11.14 -6.51
CA ARG A 148 11.37 12.03 -7.66
C ARG A 148 9.95 12.10 -8.20
N GLY A 149 9.00 11.42 -7.55
CA GLY A 149 7.61 11.31 -8.01
C GLY A 149 6.60 11.99 -7.10
N THR A 150 5.37 11.48 -7.14
CA THR A 150 4.21 12.03 -6.41
C THR A 150 4.32 11.85 -4.89
N GLY A 151 5.15 10.91 -4.42
CA GLY A 151 5.35 10.60 -3.00
C GLY A 151 6.41 11.45 -2.29
N ARG A 152 6.92 12.54 -2.89
CA ARG A 152 8.00 13.39 -2.31
C ARG A 152 7.70 13.91 -0.91
N GLY A 153 6.43 14.12 -0.56
CA GLY A 153 6.06 14.53 0.80
C GLY A 153 6.53 13.55 1.89
N ALA A 154 6.68 12.26 1.56
CA ALA A 154 7.17 11.24 2.49
C ALA A 154 8.71 11.24 2.67
N ALA A 155 9.46 12.07 1.96
CA ALA A 155 10.94 12.08 1.97
C ALA A 155 11.54 12.54 3.31
N LEU A 156 10.73 13.01 4.27
CA LEU A 156 11.15 13.24 5.65
C LEU A 156 11.74 11.96 6.28
N VAL A 157 11.26 10.79 5.86
CA VAL A 157 11.82 9.48 6.20
C VAL A 157 12.80 9.10 5.10
N SER A 158 14.09 9.08 5.41
CA SER A 158 15.19 8.97 4.42
C SER A 158 15.17 7.70 3.59
N ASP A 159 14.65 6.61 4.13
CA ASP A 159 14.55 5.31 3.47
C ASP A 159 13.10 4.95 3.07
N ALA A 160 12.18 5.91 3.03
CA ALA A 160 10.78 5.69 2.68
C ALA A 160 10.60 5.09 1.27
N ARG A 161 9.64 4.19 1.15
CA ARG A 161 9.07 3.66 -0.07
C ARG A 161 7.56 3.82 0.00
N GLY A 162 6.92 4.19 -1.09
CA GLY A 162 5.47 4.35 -1.11
C GLY A 162 4.99 5.11 -2.31
N THR A 163 3.67 5.21 -2.46
CA THR A 163 3.07 6.00 -3.53
C THR A 163 1.71 6.54 -3.09
N THR A 164 1.27 7.56 -3.80
CA THR A 164 -0.04 8.19 -3.65
C THR A 164 -1.11 7.45 -4.44
N GLY A 165 -2.36 7.55 -4.01
CA GLY A 165 -3.56 7.23 -4.78
C GLY A 165 -4.56 8.37 -4.63
N THR A 166 -5.23 8.73 -5.73
CA THR A 166 -6.28 9.76 -5.71
C THR A 166 -7.35 9.33 -6.69
N THR A 167 -8.59 9.20 -6.22
CA THR A 167 -9.74 8.97 -7.08
C THR A 167 -10.13 10.23 -7.82
N ASN A 168 -10.97 10.08 -8.87
CA ASN A 168 -11.51 11.22 -9.60
C ASN A 168 -12.16 12.21 -8.62
N ASP A 169 -12.00 13.49 -8.89
CA ASP A 169 -12.52 14.60 -8.08
C ASP A 169 -11.97 14.66 -6.63
N GLY A 170 -10.98 13.85 -6.27
CA GLY A 170 -10.36 13.89 -4.93
C GLY A 170 -11.28 13.42 -3.81
N VAL A 171 -12.20 12.50 -4.10
CA VAL A 171 -13.09 11.88 -3.10
C VAL A 171 -12.27 11.08 -2.11
N ASP A 172 -11.36 10.23 -2.63
CA ASP A 172 -10.41 9.47 -1.83
C ASP A 172 -8.98 9.90 -2.17
N VAL A 173 -8.22 10.22 -1.16
CA VAL A 173 -6.80 10.51 -1.29
C VAL A 173 -6.03 9.66 -0.30
N LEU A 174 -5.02 8.93 -0.77
CA LEU A 174 -4.25 8.06 0.10
C LEU A 174 -2.75 8.12 -0.19
N PHE A 175 -1.98 7.73 0.81
CA PHE A 175 -0.58 7.34 0.67
C PHE A 175 -0.36 6.05 1.44
N ILE A 176 0.28 5.07 0.80
CA ILE A 176 0.72 3.85 1.46
C ILE A 176 2.22 3.70 1.24
N GLY A 177 2.93 3.45 2.32
CA GLY A 177 4.36 3.30 2.26
C GLY A 177 4.94 2.58 3.47
N TYR A 178 6.25 2.36 3.42
CA TYR A 178 7.00 1.69 4.47
C TYR A 178 8.42 2.23 4.59
N SER A 179 9.03 1.98 5.75
CA SER A 179 10.43 2.19 6.02
C SER A 179 11.07 0.86 6.43
N PRO A 180 11.99 0.29 5.64
CA PRO A 180 12.73 -0.90 6.02
C PRO A 180 13.51 -0.75 7.33
N ALA A 181 14.11 0.44 7.57
CA ALA A 181 14.85 0.69 8.80
C ALA A 181 13.99 0.66 10.06
N MET A 182 12.68 1.01 9.93
CA MET A 182 11.72 1.00 11.03
C MET A 182 10.93 -0.30 11.12
N ASP A 183 11.04 -1.19 10.12
CA ASP A 183 10.19 -2.38 9.97
C ASP A 183 8.69 -2.05 10.11
N LEU A 184 8.27 -0.95 9.50
CA LEU A 184 6.92 -0.39 9.66
C LEU A 184 6.29 -0.06 8.30
N VAL A 185 5.08 -0.56 8.08
CA VAL A 185 4.23 -0.25 6.94
C VAL A 185 3.01 0.55 7.42
N THR A 186 2.70 1.66 6.77
CA THR A 186 1.59 2.52 7.15
C THR A 186 0.79 2.95 5.92
N GLY A 187 -0.53 2.87 6.01
CA GLY A 187 -1.46 3.46 5.05
C GLY A 187 -2.21 4.62 5.70
N ILE A 188 -2.30 5.75 5.00
CA ILE A 188 -3.12 6.90 5.39
C ILE A 188 -4.13 7.16 4.28
N TRP A 189 -5.38 7.33 4.66
CA TRP A 189 -6.48 7.73 3.80
C TRP A 189 -7.11 9.01 4.33
N MET A 190 -7.49 9.89 3.41
CA MET A 190 -8.27 11.09 3.66
C MET A 190 -9.43 11.13 2.68
N GLY A 191 -10.64 11.27 3.20
CA GLY A 191 -11.89 11.32 2.45
C GLY A 191 -13.05 11.69 3.35
N ASN A 192 -14.24 11.78 2.78
CA ASN A 192 -15.49 12.03 3.50
C ASN A 192 -16.40 10.79 3.42
N ASP A 193 -17.10 10.48 4.51
CA ASP A 193 -17.99 9.31 4.59
C ASP A 193 -19.20 9.40 3.64
N ASP A 194 -19.53 10.59 3.17
CA ASP A 194 -20.63 10.85 2.23
C ASP A 194 -20.17 10.88 0.77
N ASN A 195 -18.94 10.47 0.48
CA ASN A 195 -18.31 10.49 -0.85
C ASN A 195 -18.23 11.91 -1.48
N THR A 196 -18.27 12.97 -0.69
CA THR A 196 -17.96 14.32 -1.18
C THR A 196 -16.44 14.49 -1.31
N PRO A 197 -15.97 15.33 -2.25
CA PRO A 197 -14.55 15.60 -2.40
C PRO A 197 -13.89 16.11 -1.11
N ALA A 198 -12.73 15.57 -0.77
CA ALA A 198 -11.92 16.06 0.33
C ALA A 198 -11.14 17.31 -0.12
N ALA A 199 -11.82 18.46 -0.18
CA ALA A 199 -11.40 19.69 -0.87
C ALA A 199 -10.00 20.21 -0.51
N ALA A 200 -9.45 19.86 0.66
CA ALA A 200 -8.11 20.24 1.08
C ALA A 200 -7.09 19.09 0.93
N ALA A 201 -7.52 17.88 0.56
CA ALA A 201 -6.64 16.73 0.47
C ALA A 201 -5.97 16.67 -0.92
N SER A 202 -4.69 16.34 -0.91
CA SER A 202 -3.93 16.01 -2.13
C SER A 202 -2.97 14.87 -1.83
N GLY A 203 -2.57 14.11 -2.84
CA GLY A 203 -1.58 13.03 -2.67
C GLY A 203 -0.29 13.53 -2.02
N ALA A 204 0.18 14.73 -2.36
CA ALA A 204 1.35 15.35 -1.76
C ALA A 204 1.16 15.63 -0.26
N LEU A 205 0.01 16.17 0.13
CA LEU A 205 -0.32 16.45 1.54
C LEU A 205 -0.39 15.17 2.37
N VAL A 206 -1.08 14.14 1.86
CA VAL A 206 -1.19 12.85 2.57
C VAL A 206 0.18 12.16 2.69
N ALA A 207 1.04 12.29 1.67
CA ALA A 207 2.42 11.80 1.74
C ALA A 207 3.24 12.57 2.80
N GLU A 208 3.03 13.87 2.96
CA GLU A 208 3.67 14.67 4.02
C GLU A 208 3.20 14.24 5.41
N PHE A 209 1.90 14.08 5.63
CA PHE A 209 1.37 13.55 6.89
C PHE A 209 1.92 12.17 7.21
N TRP A 210 2.04 11.31 6.22
CA TRP A 210 2.68 10.01 6.39
C TRP A 210 4.13 10.15 6.86
N GLY A 211 4.91 11.04 6.25
CA GLY A 211 6.28 11.32 6.65
C GLY A 211 6.40 11.82 8.09
N GLN A 212 5.52 12.74 8.50
CA GLN A 212 5.45 13.26 9.87
C GLN A 212 5.06 12.18 10.88
N TYR A 213 4.05 11.35 10.56
CA TYR A 213 3.63 10.24 11.41
C TYR A 213 4.78 9.24 11.62
N MET A 214 5.44 8.81 10.54
CA MET A 214 6.54 7.85 10.61
C MET A 214 7.73 8.41 11.41
N ALA A 215 8.10 9.68 11.20
CA ALA A 215 9.16 10.33 11.98
C ALA A 215 8.81 10.40 13.48
N ALA A 216 7.55 10.65 13.82
CA ALA A 216 7.10 10.64 15.20
C ALA A 216 7.08 9.23 15.82
N ALA A 217 6.74 8.20 15.03
CA ALA A 217 6.77 6.81 15.46
C ALA A 217 8.20 6.33 15.77
N ALA A 218 9.18 6.72 14.93
CA ALA A 218 10.60 6.39 15.15
C ALA A 218 11.16 6.90 16.48
N ASN A 219 10.62 8.01 16.98
CA ASN A 219 11.07 8.61 18.25
C ASN A 219 10.44 7.94 19.51
N ARG A 220 9.56 6.94 19.33
CA ARG A 220 8.88 6.23 20.44
C ARG A 220 9.33 4.78 20.59
N SER A 221 10.12 4.29 19.66
CA SER A 221 10.78 2.96 19.69
C SER A 221 12.18 3.06 20.24
#